data_b5f720c790af90ac9f64bcbb3216460a
#
_entry.id   b5f720c790af90ac9f64bcbb3216460a
#
_cell.length_a   1.000
_cell.length_b   1.000
_cell.length_c   1.000
_cell.angle_alpha   90.00
_cell.angle_beta   90.00
_cell.angle_gamma   90.00
#
_symmetry.space_group_name_H-M   'P 1'
#
loop_
_entity.id
_entity.type
_entity.pdbx_description
1 polymer ?
#
loop_
_entity_poly.entity_id
_entity_poly.type
_entity_poly.pdbx_seq_one_letter_code
_entity_poly.pdbx_strand_id
1 'polypeptide(L)'
;MCWFARSPFLSKFDKKGLFFMNWEDIILEFCMDITVRGFSKITIKNYKSKLRNTANFFKSINVEPSQIEKKQIKSWIIDMQEKEMQASTINVSVSRLKKLFDYMLIEKYIDYNPFVDIERLKEQRKVIYPLNDYEIKQMLTVAKKHPYKHIAQRNVVILMLMIECGLRISEVCEIRDEDIMNNQIIIRKSKNNKDRAVAVSPILKKEIIKYQRIKKRKFGLLEGNP
;
A
#
# COMPACT_ATOMS: atom_id res chain seq x y z
N MET A 1 14.31 35.36 -12.07
CA MET A 1 15.65 34.76 -11.89
C MET A 1 15.50 33.29 -11.71
N CYS A 2 16.05 32.53 -12.66
CA CYS A 2 15.82 31.10 -12.86
C CYS A 2 16.36 30.24 -11.75
N TRP A 3 15.48 29.45 -11.12
CA TRP A 3 15.82 28.35 -10.21
C TRP A 3 16.01 27.02 -10.98
N PHE A 4 16.74 27.07 -12.11
CA PHE A 4 17.22 25.91 -12.86
C PHE A 4 18.72 25.71 -12.57
N ALA A 5 19.07 25.58 -11.29
CA ALA A 5 20.46 25.34 -10.92
C ALA A 5 20.63 23.89 -10.52
N ARG A 6 21.16 23.10 -11.48
CA ARG A 6 21.93 21.85 -11.27
C ARG A 6 21.23 20.74 -10.49
N SER A 7 20.40 19.98 -11.19
CA SER A 7 20.21 18.58 -10.82
C SER A 7 21.57 17.90 -10.76
N PRO A 8 21.93 17.20 -9.66
CA PRO A 8 23.18 16.44 -9.57
C PRO A 8 23.26 15.27 -10.55
N PHE A 9 22.25 15.07 -11.38
CA PHE A 9 22.09 13.97 -12.34
C PHE A 9 22.68 14.24 -13.72
N LEU A 10 23.11 15.48 -14.05
CA LEU A 10 23.56 15.85 -15.39
C LEU A 10 25.03 15.49 -15.73
N SER A 11 25.73 14.67 -14.94
CA SER A 11 27.17 14.47 -15.12
C SER A 11 27.62 13.07 -15.55
N LYS A 12 26.75 12.23 -16.14
CA LYS A 12 27.17 10.88 -16.58
C LYS A 12 26.80 10.58 -18.03
N PHE A 13 27.34 11.39 -18.95
CA PHE A 13 27.42 10.96 -20.35
C PHE A 13 28.75 10.20 -20.54
N ASP A 14 28.69 9.03 -21.18
CA ASP A 14 29.89 8.41 -21.70
C ASP A 14 30.37 9.10 -23.00
N LYS A 15 31.57 8.74 -23.48
CA LYS A 15 32.14 9.26 -24.74
C LYS A 15 31.27 8.98 -25.99
N LYS A 16 30.16 8.23 -25.87
CA LYS A 16 29.20 7.92 -26.94
C LYS A 16 27.82 8.60 -26.74
N GLY A 17 27.70 9.50 -25.72
CA GLY A 17 26.43 10.17 -25.46
C GLY A 17 25.32 9.30 -24.89
N LEU A 18 25.62 8.06 -24.46
CA LEU A 18 24.66 7.22 -23.78
C LEU A 18 24.59 7.60 -22.30
N PHE A 19 23.38 7.81 -21.83
CA PHE A 19 23.08 8.14 -20.43
C PHE A 19 23.19 6.85 -19.59
N PHE A 20 24.28 6.70 -18.83
CA PHE A 20 24.39 5.60 -17.85
C PHE A 20 23.59 5.94 -16.61
N MET A 21 22.33 5.53 -16.60
CA MET A 21 21.47 5.66 -15.44
C MET A 21 21.44 4.34 -14.68
N ASN A 22 22.00 4.34 -13.47
CA ASN A 22 21.94 3.16 -12.62
C ASN A 22 20.53 2.94 -12.04
N TRP A 23 20.26 1.74 -11.53
CA TRP A 23 18.96 1.36 -10.97
C TRP A 23 18.48 2.28 -9.84
N GLU A 24 19.38 2.77 -9.00
CA GLU A 24 18.99 3.60 -7.86
C GLU A 24 18.56 5.00 -8.33
N ASP A 25 19.29 5.59 -9.25
CA ASP A 25 19.01 6.91 -9.79
C ASP A 25 17.63 6.93 -10.48
N ILE A 26 17.36 5.95 -11.36
CA ILE A 26 16.08 5.89 -12.08
C ILE A 26 14.89 5.62 -11.15
N ILE A 27 15.06 4.79 -10.11
CA ILE A 27 14.02 4.54 -9.13
C ILE A 27 13.71 5.80 -8.32
N LEU A 28 14.74 6.57 -7.94
CA LEU A 28 14.55 7.82 -7.19
C LEU A 28 13.82 8.86 -8.04
N GLU A 29 14.21 9.00 -9.29
CA GLU A 29 13.61 9.96 -10.22
C GLU A 29 12.15 9.62 -10.53
N PHE A 30 11.86 8.35 -10.79
CA PHE A 30 10.49 7.86 -10.90
C PHE A 30 9.67 8.14 -9.62
N CYS A 31 10.27 7.97 -8.44
CA CYS A 31 9.59 8.29 -7.18
C CYS A 31 9.29 9.80 -7.05
N MET A 32 10.15 10.68 -7.59
CA MET A 32 9.86 12.13 -7.65
C MET A 32 8.69 12.41 -8.61
N ASP A 33 8.66 11.79 -9.80
CA ASP A 33 7.57 11.95 -10.77
C ASP A 33 6.21 11.55 -10.17
N ILE A 34 6.11 10.35 -9.56
CA ILE A 34 4.85 9.92 -8.93
C ILE A 34 4.49 10.75 -7.69
N THR A 35 5.45 11.43 -7.04
CA THR A 35 5.18 12.38 -5.97
C THR A 35 4.51 13.63 -6.53
N VAL A 36 5.03 14.18 -7.61
CA VAL A 36 4.42 15.34 -8.32
C VAL A 36 3.01 15.00 -8.82
N ARG A 37 2.79 13.76 -9.26
CA ARG A 37 1.45 13.26 -9.65
C ARG A 37 0.49 13.03 -8.47
N GLY A 38 0.89 13.35 -7.23
CA GLY A 38 0.02 13.28 -6.06
C GLY A 38 -0.20 11.88 -5.48
N PHE A 39 0.67 10.92 -5.74
CA PHE A 39 0.58 9.60 -5.13
C PHE A 39 0.82 9.68 -3.60
N SER A 40 0.13 8.82 -2.84
CA SER A 40 0.29 8.80 -1.38
C SER A 40 1.71 8.39 -0.97
N LYS A 41 2.20 8.92 0.18
CA LYS A 41 3.52 8.58 0.75
C LYS A 41 3.72 7.07 0.89
N ILE A 42 2.66 6.33 1.27
CA ILE A 42 2.69 4.88 1.41
C ILE A 42 2.87 4.21 0.04
N THR A 43 2.17 4.69 -0.98
CA THR A 43 2.30 4.18 -2.34
C THR A 43 3.72 4.38 -2.88
N ILE A 44 4.28 5.57 -2.71
CA ILE A 44 5.65 5.91 -3.13
C ILE A 44 6.67 5.00 -2.41
N LYS A 45 6.55 4.87 -1.08
CA LYS A 45 7.41 3.96 -0.29
C LYS A 45 7.33 2.52 -0.81
N ASN A 46 6.13 2.04 -1.14
CA ASN A 46 5.93 0.70 -1.68
C ASN A 46 6.55 0.53 -3.07
N TYR A 47 6.41 1.51 -3.97
CA TYR A 47 7.10 1.49 -5.27
C TYR A 47 8.60 1.43 -5.08
N LYS A 48 9.17 2.35 -4.31
CA LYS A 48 10.62 2.42 -4.05
C LYS A 48 11.17 1.10 -3.52
N SER A 49 10.54 0.52 -2.48
CA SER A 49 10.98 -0.74 -1.88
C SER A 49 10.91 -1.91 -2.87
N LYS A 50 9.79 -2.03 -3.60
CA LYS A 50 9.57 -3.16 -4.50
C LYS A 50 10.43 -3.06 -5.76
N LEU A 51 10.63 -1.87 -6.32
CA LEU A 51 11.52 -1.66 -7.46
C LEU A 51 12.98 -1.95 -7.09
N ARG A 52 13.43 -1.54 -5.89
CA ARG A 52 14.77 -1.89 -5.41
C ARG A 52 14.98 -3.40 -5.29
N ASN A 53 13.99 -4.11 -4.72
CA ASN A 53 14.06 -5.56 -4.61
C ASN A 53 14.15 -6.23 -6.00
N THR A 54 13.40 -5.72 -6.97
CA THR A 54 13.47 -6.21 -8.35
C THR A 54 14.81 -5.87 -9.01
N ALA A 55 15.30 -4.64 -8.80
CA ALA A 55 16.60 -4.19 -9.31
C ALA A 55 17.77 -5.10 -8.85
N ASN A 56 17.68 -5.66 -7.64
CA ASN A 56 18.71 -6.56 -7.13
C ASN A 56 18.89 -7.80 -8.00
N PHE A 57 17.82 -8.36 -8.59
CA PHE A 57 17.93 -9.45 -9.54
C PHE A 57 18.73 -9.04 -10.79
N PHE A 58 18.36 -7.90 -11.39
CA PHE A 58 19.04 -7.43 -12.62
C PHE A 58 20.50 -7.02 -12.35
N LYS A 59 20.77 -6.45 -11.18
CA LYS A 59 22.15 -6.16 -10.74
C LYS A 59 22.98 -7.43 -10.57
N SER A 60 22.40 -8.53 -10.08
CA SER A 60 23.12 -9.81 -9.90
C SER A 60 23.56 -10.44 -11.21
N ILE A 61 22.91 -10.08 -12.31
CA ILE A 61 23.29 -10.51 -13.67
C ILE A 61 23.98 -9.38 -14.47
N ASN A 62 24.41 -8.29 -13.80
CA ASN A 62 25.10 -7.14 -14.38
C ASN A 62 24.33 -6.47 -15.53
N VAL A 63 23.02 -6.32 -15.41
CA VAL A 63 22.16 -5.66 -16.41
C VAL A 63 21.65 -4.34 -15.88
N GLU A 64 21.99 -3.24 -16.55
CA GLU A 64 21.48 -1.91 -16.25
C GLU A 64 20.08 -1.67 -16.83
N PRO A 65 19.29 -0.68 -16.30
CA PRO A 65 17.92 -0.46 -16.75
C PRO A 65 17.74 -0.33 -18.25
N SER A 66 18.62 0.41 -18.93
CA SER A 66 18.56 0.64 -20.39
C SER A 66 18.91 -0.59 -21.23
N GLN A 67 19.49 -1.61 -20.63
CA GLN A 67 19.94 -2.84 -21.31
C GLN A 67 18.95 -4.01 -21.16
N ILE A 68 17.84 -3.78 -20.47
CA ILE A 68 16.86 -4.83 -20.26
C ILE A 68 16.11 -5.15 -21.56
N GLU A 69 16.17 -6.42 -21.94
CA GLU A 69 15.43 -7.01 -23.03
C GLU A 69 14.38 -8.01 -22.51
N LYS A 70 13.50 -8.44 -23.39
CA LYS A 70 12.46 -9.43 -23.09
C LYS A 70 13.01 -10.74 -22.50
N LYS A 71 14.23 -11.14 -22.88
CA LYS A 71 14.90 -12.36 -22.38
C LYS A 71 15.19 -12.28 -20.87
N GLN A 72 15.76 -11.18 -20.40
CA GLN A 72 16.05 -10.97 -18.97
C GLN A 72 14.78 -10.86 -18.14
N ILE A 73 13.70 -10.26 -18.69
CA ILE A 73 12.41 -10.22 -18.01
C ILE A 73 11.83 -11.62 -17.83
N LYS A 74 11.89 -12.47 -18.85
CA LYS A 74 11.46 -13.86 -18.74
C LYS A 74 12.27 -14.63 -17.72
N SER A 75 13.60 -14.47 -17.72
CA SER A 75 14.49 -15.11 -16.72
C SER A 75 14.13 -14.67 -15.30
N TRP A 76 13.84 -13.36 -15.08
CA TRP A 76 13.39 -12.86 -13.79
C TRP A 76 12.03 -13.43 -13.36
N ILE A 77 11.09 -13.60 -14.30
CA ILE A 77 9.79 -14.22 -14.01
C ILE A 77 9.98 -15.70 -13.61
N ILE A 78 10.87 -16.43 -14.31
CA ILE A 78 11.20 -17.81 -13.98
C ILE A 78 11.82 -17.90 -12.57
N ASP A 79 12.79 -17.04 -12.24
CA ASP A 79 13.38 -16.98 -10.88
C ASP A 79 12.32 -16.78 -9.79
N MET A 80 11.32 -15.92 -10.04
CA MET A 80 10.21 -15.74 -9.08
C MET A 80 9.31 -16.99 -8.99
N GLN A 81 9.11 -17.71 -10.08
CA GLN A 81 8.35 -18.98 -10.10
C GLN A 81 9.10 -20.09 -9.37
N GLU A 82 10.41 -20.20 -9.56
CA GLU A 82 11.29 -21.16 -8.84
C GLU A 82 11.31 -20.88 -7.33
N LYS A 83 11.12 -19.61 -6.90
CA LYS A 83 10.92 -19.20 -5.51
C LYS A 83 9.47 -19.41 -5.02
N GLU A 84 8.67 -20.16 -5.78
CA GLU A 84 7.27 -20.48 -5.44
C GLU A 84 6.37 -19.26 -5.17
N MET A 85 6.69 -18.10 -5.77
CA MET A 85 5.87 -16.91 -5.62
C MET A 85 4.52 -17.06 -6.34
N GLN A 86 3.45 -16.58 -5.73
CA GLN A 86 2.13 -16.64 -6.35
C GLN A 86 2.07 -15.80 -7.64
N ALA A 87 1.35 -16.30 -8.65
CA ALA A 87 1.18 -15.60 -9.94
C ALA A 87 0.67 -14.16 -9.79
N SER A 88 -0.24 -13.90 -8.85
CA SER A 88 -0.71 -12.55 -8.52
C SER A 88 0.42 -11.61 -8.05
N THR A 89 1.33 -12.12 -7.22
CA THR A 89 2.49 -11.36 -6.72
C THR A 89 3.47 -11.05 -7.85
N ILE A 90 3.73 -12.03 -8.72
CA ILE A 90 4.56 -11.86 -9.91
C ILE A 90 3.95 -10.81 -10.84
N ASN A 91 2.66 -10.94 -11.17
CA ASN A 91 1.94 -10.00 -12.02
C ASN A 91 1.98 -8.56 -11.49
N VAL A 92 1.85 -8.38 -10.18
CA VAL A 92 1.97 -7.05 -9.55
C VAL A 92 3.40 -6.51 -9.66
N SER A 93 4.42 -7.36 -9.53
CA SER A 93 5.83 -6.97 -9.67
C SER A 93 6.16 -6.56 -11.11
N VAL A 94 5.70 -7.34 -12.09
CA VAL A 94 5.80 -7.03 -13.52
C VAL A 94 5.11 -5.69 -13.84
N SER A 95 3.88 -5.50 -13.34
CA SER A 95 3.13 -4.24 -13.57
C SER A 95 3.82 -3.01 -12.99
N ARG A 96 4.51 -3.14 -11.85
CA ARG A 96 5.28 -2.03 -11.26
C ARG A 96 6.51 -1.70 -12.10
N LEU A 97 7.23 -2.73 -12.55
CA LEU A 97 8.42 -2.52 -13.36
C LEU A 97 8.02 -1.95 -14.73
N LYS A 98 6.92 -2.44 -15.34
CA LYS A 98 6.37 -1.85 -16.56
C LYS A 98 6.13 -0.36 -16.44
N LYS A 99 5.57 0.11 -15.32
CA LYS A 99 5.35 1.55 -15.07
C LYS A 99 6.64 2.35 -14.95
N LEU A 100 7.70 1.77 -14.38
CA LEU A 100 9.01 2.41 -14.38
C LEU A 100 9.54 2.55 -15.81
N PHE A 101 9.38 1.52 -16.64
CA PHE A 101 9.82 1.54 -18.03
C PHE A 101 8.94 2.43 -18.93
N ASP A 102 7.64 2.56 -18.63
CA ASP A 102 6.77 3.56 -19.27
C ASP A 102 7.27 4.98 -18.97
N TYR A 103 7.70 5.24 -17.72
CA TYR A 103 8.32 6.50 -17.32
C TYR A 103 9.63 6.73 -18.09
N MET A 104 10.53 5.74 -18.13
CA MET A 104 11.79 5.84 -18.86
C MET A 104 11.58 6.12 -20.36
N LEU A 105 10.53 5.55 -20.96
CA LEU A 105 10.17 5.81 -22.36
C LEU A 105 9.69 7.26 -22.55
N ILE A 106 8.85 7.79 -21.63
CA ILE A 106 8.36 9.17 -21.68
C ILE A 106 9.51 10.17 -21.55
N GLU A 107 10.46 9.90 -20.64
CA GLU A 107 11.65 10.74 -20.42
C GLU A 107 12.75 10.52 -21.49
N LYS A 108 12.50 9.63 -22.48
CA LYS A 108 13.43 9.32 -23.58
C LYS A 108 14.76 8.71 -23.10
N TYR A 109 14.75 7.98 -21.97
CA TYR A 109 15.90 7.20 -21.52
C TYR A 109 16.05 5.88 -22.27
N ILE A 110 14.96 5.42 -22.87
CA ILE A 110 14.88 4.24 -23.75
C ILE A 110 13.96 4.56 -24.92
N ASP A 111 14.18 3.88 -26.04
CA ASP A 111 13.36 4.04 -27.24
C ASP A 111 12.17 3.07 -27.29
N TYR A 112 12.21 2.02 -26.48
CA TYR A 112 11.20 0.97 -26.42
C TYR A 112 11.03 0.41 -25.01
N ASN A 113 9.79 0.14 -24.63
CA ASN A 113 9.51 -0.52 -23.34
C ASN A 113 9.42 -2.04 -23.53
N PRO A 114 10.40 -2.83 -23.02
CA PRO A 114 10.45 -4.29 -23.21
C PRO A 114 9.33 -5.06 -22.51
N PHE A 115 8.53 -4.39 -21.66
CA PHE A 115 7.40 -4.98 -20.94
C PHE A 115 6.08 -4.93 -21.72
N VAL A 116 6.02 -4.31 -22.90
CA VAL A 116 4.76 -4.17 -23.66
C VAL A 116 4.18 -5.54 -24.00
N ASP A 117 5.03 -6.48 -24.47
CA ASP A 117 4.63 -7.82 -24.90
C ASP A 117 4.71 -8.89 -23.80
N ILE A 118 4.86 -8.49 -22.55
CA ILE A 118 4.86 -9.43 -21.43
C ILE A 118 3.42 -9.69 -20.99
N GLU A 119 2.96 -10.91 -21.25
CA GLU A 119 1.64 -11.34 -20.82
C GLU A 119 1.59 -11.58 -19.32
N ARG A 120 0.41 -11.40 -18.75
CA ARG A 120 0.16 -11.72 -17.34
C ARG A 120 0.10 -13.23 -17.15
N LEU A 121 0.70 -13.71 -16.06
CA LEU A 121 0.55 -15.09 -15.64
C LEU A 121 -0.92 -15.36 -15.28
N LYS A 122 -1.40 -16.53 -15.64
CA LYS A 122 -2.75 -16.99 -15.30
C LYS A 122 -2.88 -17.15 -13.78
N GLU A 123 -3.80 -16.40 -13.19
CA GLU A 123 -4.06 -16.46 -11.77
C GLU A 123 -5.18 -17.47 -11.47
N GLN A 124 -4.94 -18.34 -10.49
CA GLN A 124 -6.01 -19.18 -9.97
C GLN A 124 -6.90 -18.37 -9.04
N ARG A 125 -8.20 -18.32 -9.31
CA ARG A 125 -9.17 -17.70 -8.41
C ARG A 125 -9.33 -18.59 -7.18
N LYS A 126 -8.87 -18.10 -6.03
CA LYS A 126 -9.18 -18.76 -4.74
C LYS A 126 -10.61 -18.41 -4.35
N VAL A 127 -11.38 -19.44 -4.03
CA VAL A 127 -12.71 -19.23 -3.43
C VAL A 127 -12.48 -18.71 -2.02
N ILE A 128 -13.01 -17.51 -1.74
CA ILE A 128 -12.95 -16.91 -0.41
C ILE A 128 -14.27 -17.27 0.28
N TYR A 129 -14.18 -18.03 1.37
CA TYR A 129 -15.33 -18.33 2.22
C TYR A 129 -15.47 -17.20 3.24
N PRO A 130 -16.63 -16.49 3.29
CA PRO A 130 -16.88 -15.50 4.32
C PRO A 130 -17.03 -16.21 5.67
N LEU A 131 -16.70 -15.46 6.74
CA LEU A 131 -16.92 -15.94 8.09
C LEU A 131 -18.43 -16.15 8.33
N ASN A 132 -18.79 -17.27 8.96
CA ASN A 132 -20.17 -17.52 9.38
C ASN A 132 -20.45 -16.91 10.77
N ASP A 133 -21.75 -16.87 11.15
CA ASP A 133 -22.17 -16.27 12.42
C ASP A 133 -21.55 -16.93 13.65
N TYR A 134 -21.28 -18.23 13.60
CA TYR A 134 -20.62 -18.95 14.67
C TYR A 134 -19.16 -18.49 14.85
N GLU A 135 -18.41 -18.39 13.76
CA GLU A 135 -17.04 -17.91 13.75
C GLU A 135 -16.94 -16.46 14.25
N ILE A 136 -17.86 -15.60 13.82
CA ILE A 136 -17.96 -14.21 14.29
C ILE A 136 -18.20 -14.18 15.83
N LYS A 137 -19.13 -14.98 16.34
CA LYS A 137 -19.38 -15.09 17.79
C LYS A 137 -18.16 -15.58 18.55
N GLN A 138 -17.43 -16.55 18.01
CA GLN A 138 -16.19 -17.04 18.60
C GLN A 138 -15.12 -15.93 18.65
N MET A 139 -14.91 -15.20 17.57
CA MET A 139 -13.97 -14.07 17.54
C MET A 139 -14.30 -13.02 18.61
N LEU A 140 -15.55 -12.61 18.71
CA LEU A 140 -16.01 -11.66 19.73
C LEU A 140 -15.80 -12.21 21.16
N THR A 141 -16.04 -13.51 21.36
CA THR A 141 -15.81 -14.16 22.65
C THR A 141 -14.34 -14.14 23.04
N VAL A 142 -13.45 -14.48 22.12
CA VAL A 142 -11.99 -14.41 22.33
C VAL A 142 -11.53 -12.98 22.62
N ALA A 143 -12.04 -12.00 21.87
CA ALA A 143 -11.71 -10.59 22.10
C ALA A 143 -12.07 -10.13 23.53
N LYS A 144 -13.19 -10.60 24.07
CA LYS A 144 -13.64 -10.29 25.45
C LYS A 144 -12.76 -10.91 26.54
N LYS A 145 -12.02 -11.98 26.25
CA LYS A 145 -11.18 -12.71 27.24
C LYS A 145 -9.83 -12.02 27.51
N HIS A 146 -9.50 -10.92 26.83
CA HIS A 146 -8.23 -10.23 27.06
C HIS A 146 -8.12 -9.76 28.52
N PRO A 147 -6.97 -9.98 29.23
CA PRO A 147 -6.80 -9.67 30.66
C PRO A 147 -7.13 -8.19 31.00
N TYR A 148 -6.77 -7.27 30.14
CA TYR A 148 -7.03 -5.85 30.34
C TYR A 148 -8.39 -5.44 29.74
N LYS A 149 -9.35 -5.07 30.60
CA LYS A 149 -10.73 -4.69 30.20
C LYS A 149 -10.80 -3.64 29.10
N HIS A 150 -9.92 -2.63 29.11
CA HIS A 150 -9.90 -1.58 28.07
C HIS A 150 -9.46 -2.13 26.71
N ILE A 151 -8.53 -3.08 26.68
CA ILE A 151 -8.11 -3.73 25.43
C ILE A 151 -9.19 -4.68 24.94
N ALA A 152 -9.77 -5.50 25.86
CA ALA A 152 -10.88 -6.38 25.53
C ALA A 152 -12.03 -5.60 24.85
N GLN A 153 -12.48 -4.51 25.48
CA GLN A 153 -13.58 -3.72 24.96
C GLN A 153 -13.21 -3.00 23.65
N ARG A 154 -11.99 -2.48 23.52
CA ARG A 154 -11.48 -1.91 22.27
C ARG A 154 -11.52 -2.93 21.12
N ASN A 155 -11.03 -4.15 21.37
CA ASN A 155 -10.99 -5.20 20.36
C ASN A 155 -12.40 -5.59 19.89
N VAL A 156 -13.36 -5.67 20.82
CA VAL A 156 -14.77 -5.90 20.48
C VAL A 156 -15.31 -4.82 19.55
N VAL A 157 -15.09 -3.55 19.90
CA VAL A 157 -15.55 -2.42 19.07
C VAL A 157 -14.89 -2.43 17.68
N ILE A 158 -13.57 -2.70 17.60
CA ILE A 158 -12.85 -2.81 16.32
C ILE A 158 -13.49 -3.89 15.44
N LEU A 159 -13.69 -5.10 15.99
CA LEU A 159 -14.28 -6.21 15.24
C LEU A 159 -15.70 -5.87 14.76
N MET A 160 -16.54 -5.29 15.63
CA MET A 160 -17.89 -4.92 15.25
C MET A 160 -17.94 -3.83 14.18
N LEU A 161 -17.08 -2.82 14.26
CA LEU A 161 -16.95 -1.78 13.22
C LEU A 161 -16.55 -2.38 11.86
N MET A 162 -15.66 -3.36 11.86
CA MET A 162 -15.26 -4.03 10.62
C MET A 162 -16.37 -4.93 10.07
N ILE A 163 -17.09 -5.65 10.94
CA ILE A 163 -18.13 -6.62 10.54
C ILE A 163 -19.42 -5.90 10.13
N GLU A 164 -19.93 -4.99 10.97
CA GLU A 164 -21.24 -4.34 10.73
C GLU A 164 -21.16 -3.17 9.74
N CYS A 165 -20.09 -2.37 9.83
CA CYS A 165 -19.93 -1.16 9.01
C CYS A 165 -19.02 -1.38 7.79
N GLY A 166 -18.39 -2.54 7.63
CA GLY A 166 -17.47 -2.84 6.52
C GLY A 166 -16.24 -1.93 6.49
N LEU A 167 -15.79 -1.44 7.65
CA LEU A 167 -14.66 -0.54 7.74
C LEU A 167 -13.34 -1.29 7.56
N ARG A 168 -12.38 -0.65 6.88
CA ARG A 168 -11.00 -1.15 6.85
C ARG A 168 -10.32 -0.87 8.18
N ILE A 169 -9.36 -1.72 8.57
CA ILE A 169 -8.63 -1.54 9.83
C ILE A 169 -7.96 -0.15 9.93
N SER A 170 -7.44 0.39 8.84
CA SER A 170 -6.87 1.74 8.80
C SER A 170 -7.91 2.81 9.08
N GLU A 171 -9.12 2.67 8.54
CA GLU A 171 -10.23 3.60 8.78
C GLU A 171 -10.67 3.54 10.24
N VAL A 172 -10.76 2.33 10.82
CA VAL A 172 -11.09 2.17 12.25
C VAL A 172 -10.06 2.83 13.16
N CYS A 173 -8.75 2.73 12.82
CA CYS A 173 -7.68 3.35 13.60
C CYS A 173 -7.68 4.88 13.53
N GLU A 174 -8.27 5.47 12.49
CA GLU A 174 -8.35 6.93 12.29
C GLU A 174 -9.62 7.57 12.85
N ILE A 175 -10.60 6.78 13.33
CA ILE A 175 -11.83 7.31 13.95
C ILE A 175 -11.49 8.09 15.22
N ARG A 176 -11.97 9.32 15.29
CA ARG A 176 -11.88 10.18 16.45
C ARG A 176 -13.21 10.19 17.20
N ASP A 177 -13.19 10.55 18.48
CA ASP A 177 -14.41 10.64 19.29
C ASP A 177 -15.43 11.65 18.69
N GLU A 178 -14.95 12.72 18.05
CA GLU A 178 -15.78 13.71 17.34
C GLU A 178 -16.47 13.20 16.08
N ASP A 179 -15.95 12.13 15.47
CA ASP A 179 -16.54 11.52 14.28
C ASP A 179 -17.71 10.60 14.60
N ILE A 180 -17.90 10.28 15.90
CA ILE A 180 -18.96 9.38 16.37
C ILE A 180 -20.20 10.19 16.72
N MET A 181 -21.17 10.18 15.83
CA MET A 181 -22.47 10.83 16.03
C MET A 181 -23.51 9.85 16.57
N ASN A 182 -24.73 10.33 16.84
CA ASN A 182 -25.76 9.51 17.47
C ASN A 182 -26.04 8.16 16.79
N ASN A 183 -26.14 8.14 15.46
CA ASN A 183 -26.50 6.93 14.71
C ASN A 183 -25.57 6.68 13.51
N GLN A 184 -24.46 7.40 13.42
CA GLN A 184 -23.52 7.28 12.30
C GLN A 184 -22.10 7.64 12.73
N ILE A 185 -21.14 7.17 11.99
CA ILE A 185 -19.72 7.53 12.13
C ILE A 185 -19.26 8.14 10.80
N ILE A 186 -18.56 9.26 10.90
CA ILE A 186 -17.94 9.91 9.73
C ILE A 186 -16.57 9.30 9.52
N ILE A 187 -16.37 8.71 8.35
CA ILE A 187 -15.07 8.16 7.93
C ILE A 187 -14.41 9.18 7.02
N ARG A 188 -13.38 9.82 7.56
CA ARG A 188 -12.58 10.82 6.84
C ARG A 188 -11.52 10.15 5.98
N LYS A 189 -11.17 10.74 4.84
CA LYS A 189 -10.06 10.32 3.98
C LYS A 189 -10.08 8.83 3.58
N SER A 190 -11.22 8.33 3.12
CA SER A 190 -11.25 7.01 2.52
C SER A 190 -10.29 6.94 1.31
N LYS A 191 -10.01 5.73 0.78
CA LYS A 191 -9.01 5.45 -0.26
C LYS A 191 -9.01 6.42 -1.47
N ASN A 192 -10.11 7.13 -1.70
CA ASN A 192 -10.26 8.10 -2.80
C ASN A 192 -10.38 9.55 -2.28
N ASN A 193 -9.92 9.83 -1.07
CA ASN A 193 -9.99 11.16 -0.42
C ASN A 193 -11.44 11.72 -0.30
N LYS A 194 -12.45 10.82 -0.23
CA LYS A 194 -13.85 11.17 -0.06
C LYS A 194 -14.31 10.74 1.33
N ASP A 195 -14.93 11.65 2.04
CA ASP A 195 -15.56 11.35 3.31
C ASP A 195 -16.88 10.60 3.08
N ARG A 196 -17.21 9.70 4.01
CA ARG A 196 -18.50 9.01 4.00
C ARG A 196 -19.01 8.80 5.41
N ALA A 197 -20.33 8.81 5.57
CA ALA A 197 -20.97 8.40 6.80
C ALA A 197 -21.40 6.93 6.73
N VAL A 198 -21.23 6.20 7.82
CA VAL A 198 -21.70 4.81 7.97
C VAL A 198 -22.68 4.74 9.15
N ALA A 199 -23.78 4.03 8.96
CA ALA A 199 -24.78 3.82 10.02
C ALA A 199 -24.20 2.89 11.11
N VAL A 200 -24.62 3.14 12.34
CA VAL A 200 -24.23 2.36 13.53
C VAL A 200 -25.45 1.70 14.14
N SER A 201 -25.39 0.37 14.32
CA SER A 201 -26.46 -0.37 14.99
C SER A 201 -26.59 0.03 16.46
N PRO A 202 -27.77 -0.12 17.07
CA PRO A 202 -27.96 0.09 18.52
C PRO A 202 -27.02 -0.76 19.39
N ILE A 203 -26.68 -1.95 18.91
CA ILE A 203 -25.77 -2.88 19.62
C ILE A 203 -24.34 -2.34 19.59
N LEU A 204 -23.85 -1.98 18.40
CA LEU A 204 -22.52 -1.41 18.24
C LEU A 204 -22.40 -0.08 19.00
N LYS A 205 -23.42 0.77 18.96
CA LYS A 205 -23.47 2.02 19.75
C LYS A 205 -23.26 1.77 21.24
N LYS A 206 -23.94 0.79 21.83
CA LYS A 206 -23.75 0.42 23.24
C LYS A 206 -22.31 -0.01 23.54
N GLU A 207 -21.69 -0.78 22.67
CA GLU A 207 -20.30 -1.23 22.87
C GLU A 207 -19.30 -0.07 22.69
N ILE A 208 -19.55 0.87 21.81
CA ILE A 208 -18.74 2.09 21.65
C ILE A 208 -18.82 2.94 22.93
N ILE A 209 -20.02 3.24 23.43
CA ILE A 209 -20.23 4.03 24.67
C ILE A 209 -19.53 3.34 25.85
N LYS A 210 -19.61 2.02 25.95
CA LYS A 210 -18.95 1.26 26.99
C LYS A 210 -17.42 1.40 26.89
N TYR A 211 -16.86 1.33 25.67
CA TYR A 211 -15.43 1.55 25.44
C TYR A 211 -15.00 2.97 25.83
N GLN A 212 -15.73 3.99 25.41
CA GLN A 212 -15.46 5.39 25.75
C GLN A 212 -15.44 5.61 27.28
N ARG A 213 -16.39 5.02 28.01
CA ARG A 213 -16.41 5.09 29.49
C ARG A 213 -15.18 4.42 30.13
N ILE A 214 -14.76 3.26 29.62
CA ILE A 214 -13.58 2.55 30.12
C ILE A 214 -12.31 3.35 29.79
N LYS A 215 -12.21 3.89 28.55
CA LYS A 215 -11.11 4.76 28.10
C LYS A 215 -10.97 5.98 29.01
N LYS A 216 -12.08 6.69 29.27
CA LYS A 216 -12.13 7.87 30.14
C LYS A 216 -11.67 7.54 31.58
N ARG A 217 -12.13 6.44 32.15
CA ARG A 217 -11.72 6.02 33.51
C ARG A 217 -10.23 5.67 33.61
N LYS A 218 -9.65 5.06 32.57
CA LYS A 218 -8.27 4.60 32.60
C LYS A 218 -7.25 5.68 32.28
N PHE A 219 -7.55 6.54 31.30
CA PHE A 219 -6.58 7.50 30.76
C PHE A 219 -6.89 8.95 31.15
N GLY A 220 -7.98 9.19 31.90
CA GLY A 220 -8.47 10.53 32.19
C GLY A 220 -9.08 11.20 30.94
N LEU A 221 -9.61 12.39 31.11
CA LEU A 221 -9.77 13.33 30.02
C LEU A 221 -8.38 13.87 29.74
N LEU A 222 -7.71 13.39 28.71
CA LEU A 222 -6.66 14.19 28.07
C LEU A 222 -7.40 15.36 27.39
N GLU A 223 -7.70 16.38 28.16
CA GLU A 223 -8.06 17.69 27.64
C GLU A 223 -6.84 18.17 26.87
N GLY A 224 -7.00 18.32 25.56
CA GLY A 224 -6.08 19.06 24.73
C GLY A 224 -4.81 18.30 24.33
N ASN A 225 -4.94 17.51 23.28
CA ASN A 225 -3.90 17.52 22.26
C ASN A 225 -4.60 17.62 20.90
N PRO A 226 -4.31 18.70 20.13
CA PRO A 226 -4.84 18.91 18.79
C PRO A 226 -4.38 17.86 17.80
#